data_0ffa733a4657594ff2f848744ea56974
#
_entry.id   0ffa733a4657594ff2f848744ea56974
#
_cell.length_a   1.000
_cell.length_b   1.000
_cell.length_c   1.000
_cell.angle_alpha   90.00
_cell.angle_beta   90.00
_cell.angle_gamma   90.00
#
_symmetry.space_group_name_H-M   'P 1'
#
loop_
_entity.id
_entity.type
_entity.pdbx_description
1 polymer ?
#
loop_
_entity_poly.entity_id
_entity_poly.type
_entity_poly.pdbx_seq_one_letter_code
_entity_poly.pdbx_strand_id
1 'polypeptide(L)'
;RDVAPSRGLGDVYKRQAKIFESIGLSESLLKSYFGTEVSTIGGIGLETIARDAIRLHDKAFETKKLEFLPSMGQFHYRKDGIKHAWNPETIATLQLATRKGDYDLFKKYTHLVDDKQEPIFIRDFFSFRKNPISIDKVEPVEEIVKHFVTGAMSFGALSKEAHEAMALAMNALGARS
;
A
#
# COMPACT_ATOMS: atom_id res chain seq x y z
N ARG A 1 12.33 28.13 0.00
CA ARG A 1 12.96 28.58 1.25
C ARG A 1 13.32 27.36 2.06
N ASP A 2 14.59 27.02 2.08
CA ASP A 2 15.10 25.97 2.96
C ASP A 2 15.18 26.52 4.37
N VAL A 3 14.27 26.07 5.21
CA VAL A 3 14.08 26.62 6.55
C VAL A 3 14.83 25.81 7.62
N ALA A 4 15.42 24.67 7.24
CA ALA A 4 16.18 23.85 8.18
C ALA A 4 17.40 23.19 7.52
N PRO A 5 18.58 23.19 8.16
CA PRO A 5 19.79 22.54 7.64
C PRO A 5 19.63 21.08 7.32
N SER A 6 18.77 20.36 8.07
CA SER A 6 18.42 18.96 7.83
C SER A 6 17.64 18.72 6.52
N ARG A 7 16.94 19.74 6.00
CA ARG A 7 16.25 19.65 4.72
C ARG A 7 17.20 19.78 3.54
N GLY A 8 18.21 20.62 3.65
CA GLY A 8 19.25 20.78 2.63
C GLY A 8 20.02 19.47 2.40
N LEU A 9 20.40 18.77 3.46
CA LEU A 9 21.01 17.45 3.37
C LEU A 9 20.08 16.41 2.73
N GLY A 10 18.80 16.43 3.07
CA GLY A 10 17.79 15.53 2.47
C GLY A 10 17.65 15.74 0.95
N ASP A 11 17.71 16.97 0.48
CA ASP A 11 17.64 17.27 -0.95
C ASP A 11 18.91 16.85 -1.70
N VAL A 12 20.09 17.06 -1.13
CA VAL A 12 21.37 16.60 -1.70
C VAL A 12 21.36 15.07 -1.87
N TYR A 13 21.02 14.32 -0.85
CA TYR A 13 21.03 12.86 -0.91
C TYR A 13 19.88 12.28 -1.76
N LYS A 14 18.71 12.87 -1.71
CA LYS A 14 17.52 12.30 -2.39
C LYS A 14 17.39 12.76 -3.84
N ARG A 15 17.77 13.98 -4.17
CA ARG A 15 17.56 14.57 -5.50
C ARG A 15 18.86 14.74 -6.29
N GLN A 16 19.87 15.32 -5.70
CA GLN A 16 21.11 15.63 -6.41
C GLN A 16 21.99 14.40 -6.59
N ALA A 17 22.00 13.48 -5.64
CA ALA A 17 22.74 12.23 -5.75
C ALA A 17 22.14 11.23 -6.75
N LYS A 18 20.89 11.45 -7.20
CA LYS A 18 20.20 10.59 -8.17
C LYS A 18 20.21 9.09 -7.80
N ILE A 19 20.06 8.79 -6.53
CA ILE A 19 20.05 7.42 -5.99
C ILE A 19 18.64 6.86 -5.84
N PHE A 20 17.80 7.09 -6.84
CA PHE A 20 16.44 6.57 -6.88
C PHE A 20 16.18 5.89 -8.22
N GLU A 21 15.21 5.04 -8.25
CA GLU A 21 14.73 4.31 -9.40
C GLU A 21 13.29 4.73 -9.70
N SER A 22 12.97 4.90 -10.98
CA SER A 22 11.62 5.18 -11.41
C SER A 22 10.79 3.91 -11.43
N ILE A 23 9.62 3.95 -10.84
CA ILE A 23 8.65 2.85 -10.83
C ILE A 23 7.45 3.24 -11.66
N GLY A 24 7.12 2.40 -12.66
CA GLY A 24 5.91 2.56 -13.45
C GLY A 24 6.01 3.53 -14.64
N LEU A 25 7.20 3.99 -15.02
CA LEU A 25 7.44 4.77 -16.23
C LEU A 25 8.18 3.94 -17.29
N SER A 26 7.83 4.14 -18.55
CA SER A 26 8.49 3.46 -19.66
C SER A 26 9.94 3.92 -19.83
N GLU A 27 10.81 3.01 -20.29
CA GLU A 27 12.21 3.32 -20.53
C GLU A 27 12.40 4.44 -21.56
N SER A 28 11.55 4.47 -22.60
CA SER A 28 11.60 5.52 -23.64
C SER A 28 11.32 6.90 -23.06
N LEU A 29 10.35 7.01 -22.15
CA LEU A 29 10.03 8.26 -21.49
C LEU A 29 11.18 8.70 -20.57
N LEU A 30 11.77 7.78 -19.83
CA LEU A 30 12.89 8.07 -18.96
C LEU A 30 14.11 8.58 -19.73
N LYS A 31 14.47 7.90 -20.82
CA LYS A 31 15.58 8.33 -21.69
C LYS A 31 15.37 9.73 -22.30
N SER A 32 14.13 10.04 -22.67
CA SER A 32 13.81 11.32 -23.32
C SER A 32 13.80 12.51 -22.35
N TYR A 33 13.33 12.32 -21.11
CA TYR A 33 13.04 13.42 -20.19
C TYR A 33 13.87 13.40 -18.90
N PHE A 34 14.36 12.23 -18.48
CA PHE A 34 15.10 12.08 -17.22
C PHE A 34 16.56 11.64 -17.41
N GLY A 35 16.98 11.39 -18.63
CA GLY A 35 18.37 11.07 -18.94
C GLY A 35 18.81 9.69 -18.49
N THR A 36 19.55 9.60 -17.39
CA THR A 36 20.15 8.35 -16.89
C THR A 36 19.30 7.59 -15.87
N GLU A 37 18.07 8.03 -15.63
CA GLU A 37 17.19 7.32 -14.70
C GLU A 37 16.90 5.91 -15.20
N VAL A 38 16.83 4.97 -14.26
CA VAL A 38 16.60 3.55 -14.54
C VAL A 38 15.21 3.14 -14.08
N SER A 39 14.54 2.30 -14.85
CA SER A 39 13.33 1.62 -14.43
C SER A 39 13.48 0.11 -14.66
N THR A 40 13.55 -0.64 -13.60
CA THR A 40 13.65 -2.11 -13.66
C THR A 40 12.33 -2.75 -14.08
N ILE A 41 11.21 -2.11 -13.74
CA ILE A 41 9.86 -2.64 -13.99
C ILE A 41 9.29 -2.13 -15.33
N GLY A 42 9.68 -0.93 -15.76
CA GLY A 42 9.04 -0.24 -16.88
C GLY A 42 7.67 0.32 -16.50
N GLY A 43 6.84 0.61 -17.49
CA GLY A 43 5.49 1.10 -17.22
C GLY A 43 4.92 1.99 -18.32
N ILE A 44 4.15 3.02 -17.92
CA ILE A 44 3.38 3.88 -18.82
C ILE A 44 4.25 4.88 -19.57
N GLY A 45 3.85 5.16 -20.79
CA GLY A 45 4.43 6.22 -21.62
C GLY A 45 3.68 7.55 -21.48
N LEU A 46 4.17 8.54 -22.21
CA LEU A 46 3.62 9.90 -22.22
C LEU A 46 2.15 9.93 -22.67
N GLU A 47 1.77 9.05 -23.60
CA GLU A 47 0.40 8.97 -24.11
C GLU A 47 -0.62 8.62 -22.99
N THR A 48 -0.28 7.66 -22.14
CA THR A 48 -1.14 7.29 -21.01
C THR A 48 -1.26 8.42 -19.98
N ILE A 49 -0.15 9.12 -19.70
CA ILE A 49 -0.15 10.29 -18.81
C ILE A 49 -1.04 11.40 -19.40
N ALA A 50 -0.92 11.67 -20.70
CA ALA A 50 -1.73 12.68 -21.38
C ALA A 50 -3.22 12.32 -21.34
N ARG A 51 -3.56 11.05 -21.58
CA ARG A 51 -4.95 10.56 -21.50
C ARG A 51 -5.54 10.72 -20.10
N ASP A 52 -4.77 10.41 -19.08
CA ASP A 52 -5.21 10.60 -17.70
C ASP A 52 -5.41 12.08 -17.35
N ALA A 53 -4.51 12.95 -17.80
CA ALA A 53 -4.65 14.40 -17.62
C ALA A 53 -5.92 14.94 -18.32
N ILE A 54 -6.18 14.54 -19.57
CA ILE A 54 -7.39 14.91 -20.31
C ILE A 54 -8.63 14.41 -19.57
N ARG A 55 -8.66 13.15 -19.15
CA ARG A 55 -9.79 12.58 -18.39
C ARG A 55 -10.10 13.36 -17.13
N LEU A 56 -9.08 13.78 -16.37
CA LEU A 56 -9.25 14.59 -15.17
C LEU A 56 -9.74 15.99 -15.49
N HIS A 57 -9.23 16.59 -16.58
CA HIS A 57 -9.68 17.89 -17.09
C HIS A 57 -11.16 17.83 -17.46
N ASP A 58 -11.57 16.88 -18.28
CA ASP A 58 -12.95 16.72 -18.74
C ASP A 58 -13.89 16.53 -17.55
N LYS A 59 -13.50 15.67 -16.59
CA LYS A 59 -14.25 15.48 -15.36
C LYS A 59 -14.41 16.77 -14.55
N ALA A 60 -13.45 17.67 -14.58
CA ALA A 60 -13.48 18.92 -13.84
C ALA A 60 -14.33 20.00 -14.54
N PHE A 61 -14.34 20.03 -15.87
CA PHE A 61 -14.93 21.13 -16.65
C PHE A 61 -16.25 20.76 -17.36
N GLU A 62 -16.51 19.50 -17.65
CA GLU A 62 -17.76 19.05 -18.31
C GLU A 62 -18.92 18.87 -17.33
N THR A 63 -18.68 18.74 -16.05
CA THR A 63 -19.74 18.63 -15.06
C THR A 63 -20.49 19.95 -14.90
N LYS A 64 -21.82 19.88 -15.01
CA LYS A 64 -22.73 20.99 -14.65
C LYS A 64 -22.29 21.56 -13.31
N LYS A 65 -22.37 22.90 -13.15
CA LYS A 65 -22.03 23.62 -11.92
C LYS A 65 -22.57 22.87 -10.70
N LEU A 66 -21.69 22.15 -10.02
CA LEU A 66 -22.01 21.54 -8.74
C LEU A 66 -21.85 22.61 -7.66
N GLU A 67 -22.83 22.73 -6.77
CA GLU A 67 -22.74 23.64 -5.62
C GLU A 67 -21.57 23.28 -4.71
N PHE A 68 -21.16 21.99 -4.70
CA PHE A 68 -20.07 21.47 -3.88
C PHE A 68 -19.12 20.63 -4.71
N LEU A 69 -17.85 20.68 -4.39
CA LEU A 69 -16.85 19.79 -4.98
C LEU A 69 -17.15 18.34 -4.56
N PRO A 70 -17.16 17.38 -5.51
CA PRO A 70 -17.38 15.99 -5.18
C PRO A 70 -16.21 15.44 -4.36
N SER A 71 -16.51 14.67 -3.31
CA SER A 71 -15.49 13.92 -2.60
C SER A 71 -15.00 12.77 -3.46
N MET A 72 -13.70 12.74 -3.79
CA MET A 72 -13.08 11.66 -4.53
C MET A 72 -12.86 10.40 -3.69
N GLY A 73 -13.13 10.45 -2.40
CA GLY A 73 -12.93 9.31 -1.50
C GLY A 73 -11.47 9.00 -1.18
N GLN A 74 -10.56 9.95 -1.36
CA GLN A 74 -9.13 9.72 -1.12
C GLN A 74 -8.79 9.40 0.34
N PHE A 75 -9.39 10.12 1.27
CA PHE A 75 -9.12 9.97 2.71
C PHE A 75 -10.19 9.13 3.44
N HIS A 76 -11.39 9.11 2.91
CA HIS A 76 -12.49 8.32 3.43
C HIS A 76 -13.12 7.50 2.32
N TYR A 77 -13.40 6.23 2.58
CA TYR A 77 -14.07 5.36 1.62
C TYR A 77 -15.38 5.99 1.11
N ARG A 78 -15.55 6.00 -0.19
CA ARG A 78 -16.79 6.34 -0.90
C ARG A 78 -17.07 5.27 -1.93
N LYS A 79 -18.33 4.83 -2.03
CA LYS A 79 -18.74 3.76 -2.93
C LYS A 79 -18.33 4.02 -4.38
N ASP A 80 -18.43 5.27 -4.82
CA ASP A 80 -18.13 5.70 -6.19
C ASP A 80 -16.80 6.50 -6.28
N GLY A 81 -15.97 6.40 -5.25
CA GLY A 81 -14.69 7.10 -5.16
C GLY A 81 -13.49 6.23 -5.52
N ILE A 82 -12.33 6.70 -5.12
CA ILE A 82 -11.07 5.95 -5.27
C ILE A 82 -11.17 4.62 -4.51
N LYS A 83 -10.69 3.55 -5.13
CA LYS A 83 -10.66 2.22 -4.50
C LYS A 83 -9.67 2.17 -3.35
N HIS A 84 -10.12 1.60 -2.24
CA HIS A 84 -9.30 1.36 -1.06
C HIS A 84 -9.06 -0.14 -0.88
N ALA A 85 -7.82 -0.50 -0.55
CA ALA A 85 -7.49 -1.88 -0.19
C ALA A 85 -8.24 -2.33 1.07
N TRP A 86 -8.33 -1.42 2.03
CA TRP A 86 -9.09 -1.57 3.26
C TRP A 86 -10.42 -0.84 3.10
N ASN A 87 -11.45 -1.59 2.82
CA ASN A 87 -12.81 -1.11 2.61
C ASN A 87 -13.74 -1.71 3.67
N PRO A 88 -14.99 -1.25 3.77
CA PRO A 88 -15.93 -1.73 4.78
C PRO A 88 -16.11 -3.26 4.78
N GLU A 89 -16.10 -3.90 3.61
CA GLU A 89 -16.26 -5.36 3.53
C GLU A 89 -15.05 -6.11 4.07
N THR A 90 -13.82 -5.73 3.68
CA THR A 90 -12.60 -6.37 4.17
C THR A 90 -12.47 -6.22 5.69
N ILE A 91 -12.72 -5.00 6.21
CA ILE A 91 -12.63 -4.72 7.64
C ILE A 91 -13.70 -5.50 8.42
N ALA A 92 -14.95 -5.46 7.98
CA ALA A 92 -16.04 -6.16 8.66
C ALA A 92 -15.82 -7.69 8.67
N THR A 93 -15.36 -8.24 7.53
CA THR A 93 -15.10 -9.69 7.42
C THR A 93 -13.99 -10.12 8.38
N LEU A 94 -12.88 -9.37 8.46
CA LEU A 94 -11.79 -9.66 9.39
C LEU A 94 -12.26 -9.56 10.85
N GLN A 95 -12.99 -8.51 11.20
CA GLN A 95 -13.51 -8.33 12.56
C GLN A 95 -14.46 -9.45 12.97
N LEU A 96 -15.32 -9.89 12.06
CA LEU A 96 -16.22 -11.02 12.33
C LEU A 96 -15.46 -12.34 12.48
N ALA A 97 -14.48 -12.59 11.60
CA ALA A 97 -13.64 -13.77 11.66
C ALA A 97 -12.95 -13.90 13.03
N THR A 98 -12.32 -12.82 13.47
CA THR A 98 -11.59 -12.79 14.74
C THR A 98 -12.52 -12.90 15.96
N ARG A 99 -13.65 -12.18 15.98
CA ARG A 99 -14.61 -12.23 17.09
C ARG A 99 -15.27 -13.60 17.27
N LYS A 100 -15.52 -14.32 16.17
CA LYS A 100 -16.15 -15.62 16.18
C LYS A 100 -15.16 -16.79 16.22
N GLY A 101 -13.87 -16.54 16.00
CA GLY A 101 -12.88 -17.58 15.78
C GLY A 101 -13.19 -18.42 14.52
N ASP A 102 -13.79 -17.79 13.50
CA ASP A 102 -14.34 -18.47 12.31
C ASP A 102 -13.29 -18.45 11.18
N TYR A 103 -12.75 -19.62 10.89
CA TYR A 103 -11.72 -19.80 9.89
C TYR A 103 -12.22 -19.62 8.45
N ASP A 104 -13.47 -19.95 8.16
CA ASP A 104 -14.04 -19.78 6.83
C ASP A 104 -14.27 -18.30 6.51
N LEU A 105 -14.66 -17.50 7.50
CA LEU A 105 -14.68 -16.06 7.39
C LEU A 105 -13.27 -15.48 7.21
N PHE A 106 -12.26 -16.04 7.87
CA PHE A 106 -10.87 -15.63 7.66
C PHE A 106 -10.41 -15.96 6.23
N LYS A 107 -10.73 -17.12 5.70
CA LYS A 107 -10.44 -17.44 4.29
C LYS A 107 -11.17 -16.50 3.33
N LYS A 108 -12.43 -16.17 3.60
CA LYS A 108 -13.14 -15.14 2.81
C LYS A 108 -12.40 -13.81 2.83
N TYR A 109 -11.90 -13.39 3.98
CA TYR A 109 -11.07 -12.18 4.10
C TYR A 109 -9.80 -12.27 3.25
N THR A 110 -9.06 -13.38 3.28
CA THR A 110 -7.85 -13.57 2.47
C THR A 110 -8.15 -13.46 0.98
N HIS A 111 -9.23 -14.06 0.50
CA HIS A 111 -9.68 -13.91 -0.89
C HIS A 111 -10.00 -12.46 -1.25
N LEU A 112 -10.67 -11.72 -0.37
CA LEU A 112 -10.96 -10.30 -0.60
C LEU A 112 -9.70 -9.43 -0.68
N VAL A 113 -8.62 -9.84 -0.01
CA VAL A 113 -7.35 -9.09 0.01
C VAL A 113 -6.40 -9.54 -1.09
N ASP A 114 -6.28 -10.84 -1.34
CA ASP A 114 -5.25 -11.41 -2.21
C ASP A 114 -5.72 -11.65 -3.65
N ASP A 115 -6.99 -12.05 -3.84
CA ASP A 115 -7.55 -12.40 -5.16
C ASP A 115 -8.23 -11.20 -5.84
N LYS A 116 -7.62 -10.02 -5.75
CA LYS A 116 -8.17 -8.80 -6.35
C LYS A 116 -8.11 -8.86 -7.87
N GLN A 117 -9.24 -8.58 -8.50
CA GLN A 117 -9.30 -8.40 -9.95
C GLN A 117 -8.56 -7.15 -10.42
N GLU A 118 -8.43 -6.14 -9.55
CA GLU A 118 -7.75 -4.89 -9.84
C GLU A 118 -6.62 -4.67 -8.82
N PRO A 119 -5.36 -4.72 -9.26
CA PRO A 119 -4.21 -4.48 -8.40
C PRO A 119 -4.25 -3.06 -7.79
N ILE A 120 -3.95 -2.96 -6.49
CA ILE A 120 -3.84 -1.67 -5.77
C ILE A 120 -2.39 -1.43 -5.35
N PHE A 121 -1.67 -2.47 -4.98
CA PHE A 121 -0.28 -2.43 -4.58
C PHE A 121 0.62 -3.09 -5.62
N ILE A 122 1.88 -2.70 -5.65
CA ILE A 122 2.87 -3.34 -6.54
C ILE A 122 2.94 -4.85 -6.30
N ARG A 123 2.83 -5.30 -5.04
CA ARG A 123 2.81 -6.73 -4.70
C ARG A 123 1.67 -7.52 -5.35
N ASP A 124 0.56 -6.87 -5.70
CA ASP A 124 -0.61 -7.52 -6.31
C ASP A 124 -0.33 -7.97 -7.77
N PHE A 125 0.78 -7.50 -8.37
CA PHE A 125 1.26 -7.96 -9.68
C PHE A 125 2.18 -9.18 -9.60
N PHE A 126 2.60 -9.60 -8.41
CA PHE A 126 3.50 -10.73 -8.25
C PHE A 126 2.73 -11.99 -7.90
N SER A 127 3.24 -13.11 -8.39
CA SER A 127 2.75 -14.44 -8.04
C SER A 127 3.89 -15.26 -7.45
N PHE A 128 3.58 -16.11 -6.49
CA PHE A 128 4.57 -17.04 -5.95
C PHE A 128 4.95 -18.11 -6.98
N ARG A 129 6.24 -18.32 -7.18
CA ARG A 129 6.73 -19.46 -7.93
C ARG A 129 6.44 -20.72 -7.11
N LYS A 130 5.63 -21.61 -7.66
CA LYS A 130 5.31 -22.88 -7.00
C LYS A 130 6.57 -23.75 -6.91
N ASN A 131 7.00 -24.02 -5.71
CA ASN A 131 8.10 -24.93 -5.40
C ASN A 131 7.74 -25.72 -4.14
N PRO A 132 6.83 -26.71 -4.23
CA PRO A 132 6.36 -27.43 -3.06
C PRO A 132 7.47 -28.25 -2.44
N ILE A 133 7.54 -28.22 -1.12
CA ILE A 133 8.43 -29.02 -0.29
C ILE A 133 7.61 -29.88 0.67
N SER A 134 8.22 -30.91 1.24
CA SER A 134 7.57 -31.71 2.30
C SER A 134 7.22 -30.83 3.49
N ILE A 135 6.05 -31.08 4.09
CA ILE A 135 5.57 -30.31 5.25
C ILE A 135 6.56 -30.30 6.41
N ASP A 136 7.31 -31.39 6.59
CA ASP A 136 8.34 -31.51 7.65
C ASP A 136 9.51 -30.54 7.48
N LYS A 137 9.67 -29.97 6.27
CA LYS A 137 10.70 -28.98 5.94
C LYS A 137 10.17 -27.55 5.95
N VAL A 138 8.88 -27.37 6.15
CA VAL A 138 8.27 -26.05 6.28
C VAL A 138 8.56 -25.53 7.67
N GLU A 139 9.02 -24.28 7.75
CA GLU A 139 9.26 -23.60 9.03
C GLU A 139 7.96 -23.55 9.85
N PRO A 140 7.98 -23.98 11.13
CA PRO A 140 6.77 -23.94 11.95
C PRO A 140 6.31 -22.51 12.25
N VAL A 141 5.01 -22.35 12.50
CA VAL A 141 4.38 -21.03 12.70
C VAL A 141 5.05 -20.26 13.83
N GLU A 142 5.45 -20.93 14.90
CA GLU A 142 6.10 -20.36 16.07
C GLU A 142 7.45 -19.73 15.74
N GLU A 143 8.16 -20.26 14.73
CA GLU A 143 9.40 -19.66 14.25
C GLU A 143 9.14 -18.53 13.26
N ILE A 144 8.17 -18.71 12.34
CA ILE A 144 7.78 -17.68 11.38
C ILE A 144 7.34 -16.39 12.09
N VAL A 145 6.54 -16.50 13.15
CA VAL A 145 6.01 -15.34 13.89
C VAL A 145 7.13 -14.50 14.52
N LYS A 146 8.27 -15.09 14.88
CA LYS A 146 9.42 -14.35 15.43
C LYS A 146 10.04 -13.34 14.48
N HIS A 147 9.81 -13.50 13.17
CA HIS A 147 10.26 -12.55 12.15
C HIS A 147 9.36 -11.32 12.00
N PHE A 148 8.18 -11.33 12.63
CA PHE A 148 7.24 -10.23 12.55
C PHE A 148 7.44 -9.24 13.69
N VAL A 149 7.20 -7.96 13.38
CA VAL A 149 7.31 -6.86 14.32
C VAL A 149 6.20 -5.86 14.06
N THR A 150 5.60 -5.31 15.11
CA THR A 150 4.70 -4.17 14.95
C THR A 150 5.49 -2.92 14.60
N GLY A 151 4.91 -2.05 13.76
CA GLY A 151 5.51 -0.75 13.47
C GLY A 151 5.66 0.08 14.74
N ALA A 152 6.70 0.89 14.82
CA ALA A 152 6.87 1.83 15.92
C ALA A 152 5.70 2.83 15.92
N MET A 153 5.00 2.91 17.06
CA MET A 153 3.86 3.78 17.25
C MET A 153 4.06 4.64 18.49
N SER A 154 3.89 5.96 18.35
CA SER A 154 3.98 6.85 19.48
C SER A 154 2.78 6.71 20.40
N PHE A 155 3.00 6.80 21.70
CA PHE A 155 1.93 6.80 22.69
C PHE A 155 0.92 7.96 22.50
N GLY A 156 1.33 9.04 21.85
CA GLY A 156 0.43 10.13 21.49
C GLY A 156 -0.53 9.84 20.33
N ALA A 157 -0.23 8.82 19.51
CA ALA A 157 -1.05 8.42 18.35
C ALA A 157 -2.07 7.32 18.70
N LEU A 158 -1.86 6.60 19.78
CA LEU A 158 -2.70 5.49 20.25
C LEU A 158 -3.10 5.68 21.69
N SER A 159 -4.24 5.09 22.08
CA SER A 159 -4.59 4.97 23.49
C SER A 159 -3.65 3.99 24.19
N LYS A 160 -3.52 4.13 25.51
CA LYS A 160 -2.74 3.22 26.34
C LYS A 160 -3.17 1.77 26.15
N GLU A 161 -4.46 1.52 26.17
CA GLU A 161 -5.06 0.19 26.07
C GLU A 161 -4.74 -0.47 24.72
N ALA A 162 -4.81 0.28 23.62
CA ALA A 162 -4.47 -0.23 22.30
C ALA A 162 -2.97 -0.56 22.18
N HIS A 163 -2.11 0.29 22.76
CA HIS A 163 -0.67 0.09 22.74
C HIS A 163 -0.26 -1.13 23.59
N GLU A 164 -0.80 -1.25 24.79
CA GLU A 164 -0.57 -2.40 25.67
C GLU A 164 -1.11 -3.71 25.07
N ALA A 165 -2.31 -3.69 24.47
CA ALA A 165 -2.90 -4.86 23.83
C ALA A 165 -2.02 -5.42 22.71
N MET A 166 -1.43 -4.55 21.88
CA MET A 166 -0.50 -4.99 20.83
C MET A 166 0.78 -5.59 21.42
N ALA A 167 1.37 -4.95 22.41
CA ALA A 167 2.57 -5.45 23.06
C ALA A 167 2.34 -6.82 23.72
N LEU A 168 1.22 -6.98 24.42
CA LEU A 168 0.82 -8.25 25.04
C LEU A 168 0.61 -9.35 23.98
N ALA A 169 -0.08 -9.03 22.88
CA ALA A 169 -0.32 -9.97 21.80
C ALA A 169 0.99 -10.43 21.15
N MET A 170 1.88 -9.50 20.82
CA MET A 170 3.16 -9.83 20.20
C MET A 170 4.07 -10.63 21.16
N ASN A 171 4.10 -10.28 22.42
CA ASN A 171 4.85 -11.04 23.44
C ASN A 171 4.29 -12.47 23.60
N ALA A 172 2.97 -12.63 23.62
CA ALA A 172 2.34 -13.94 23.71
C ALA A 172 2.65 -14.83 22.50
N LEU A 173 2.80 -14.24 21.32
CA LEU A 173 3.18 -14.92 20.08
C LEU A 173 4.69 -15.18 19.96
N GLY A 174 5.53 -14.63 20.85
CA GLY A 174 6.98 -14.67 20.71
C GLY A 174 7.53 -13.75 19.63
N ALA A 175 6.70 -12.87 19.09
CA ALA A 175 7.10 -11.84 18.12
C ALA A 175 7.61 -10.57 18.82
N ARG A 176 7.83 -9.50 18.08
CA ARG A 176 8.40 -8.25 18.60
C ARG A 176 7.41 -7.09 18.50
N SER A 177 7.44 -6.23 19.48
CA SER A 177 6.68 -4.97 19.49
C SER A 177 7.61 -3.78 19.75
#